data_f4641824aebfd9ba4d76a3eb1acf61f1
#
_entry.id   f4641824aebfd9ba4d76a3eb1acf61f1
#
_cell.length_a   1.000
_cell.length_b   1.000
_cell.length_c   1.000
_cell.angle_alpha   90.00
_cell.angle_beta   90.00
_cell.angle_gamma   90.00
#
_symmetry.space_group_name_H-M   'P 1'
#
loop_
_entity.id
_entity.type
_entity.pdbx_description
1 polymer ?
#
loop_
_entity_poly.entity_id
_entity_poly.type
_entity_poly.pdbx_seq_one_letter_code
_entity_poly.pdbx_strand_id
1 'polypeptide(L)'
;MSLRVLFIYPNYFGMNMLPPAIALLSAVVKKEGHRVELFDTTYYHEDAFGSDSDGAKVERLNVMPFDNKLEMKETDWREDIKAQVKSFQPDLIGLSTTEDMWELGVAILEEIEDYILRNRIPVVTGGVFPTFAPEIA
;
A
#
# COMPACT_ATOMS: atom_id res chain seq x y z
N MET A 1 -6.84 -22.53 12.38
CA MET A 1 -6.89 -21.14 12.91
C MET A 1 -6.89 -20.21 11.69
N SER A 2 -7.83 -19.30 11.58
CA SER A 2 -7.89 -18.36 10.46
C SER A 2 -7.24 -17.04 10.86
N LEU A 3 -6.18 -16.63 10.18
CA LEU A 3 -5.50 -15.35 10.38
C LEU A 3 -6.14 -14.26 9.54
N ARG A 4 -6.02 -13.01 9.99
CA ARG A 4 -6.39 -11.80 9.28
C ARG A 4 -5.11 -11.11 8.81
N VAL A 5 -4.90 -11.07 7.51
CA VAL A 5 -3.70 -10.50 6.90
C VAL A 5 -4.08 -9.19 6.21
N LEU A 6 -3.47 -8.10 6.63
CA LEU A 6 -3.61 -6.81 5.97
C LEU A 6 -2.38 -6.57 5.10
N PHE A 7 -2.58 -6.47 3.79
CA PHE A 7 -1.54 -5.98 2.89
C PHE A 7 -1.62 -4.46 2.77
N ILE A 8 -0.46 -3.82 2.81
CA ILE A 8 -0.29 -2.38 2.55
C ILE A 8 0.47 -2.24 1.24
N TYR A 9 -0.11 -1.51 0.31
CA TYR A 9 0.47 -1.17 -0.98
C TYR A 9 0.54 0.34 -1.13
N PRO A 10 1.69 0.94 -0.74
CA PRO A 10 1.92 2.35 -1.00
C PRO A 10 2.11 2.56 -2.49
N ASN A 11 1.32 3.45 -3.06
CA ASN A 11 1.39 3.81 -4.46
C ASN A 11 0.79 5.20 -4.70
N TYR A 12 1.28 5.90 -5.71
CA TYR A 12 0.71 7.16 -6.16
C TYR A 12 -0.11 6.96 -7.43
N PHE A 13 -1.15 7.77 -7.58
CA PHE A 13 -1.90 7.81 -8.83
C PHE A 13 -0.94 8.12 -10.00
N GLY A 14 -1.10 7.42 -11.12
CA GLY A 14 -0.20 7.56 -12.28
C GLY A 14 1.07 6.70 -12.26
N MET A 15 1.48 6.13 -11.13
CA MET A 15 2.53 5.10 -11.11
C MET A 15 2.02 3.73 -11.56
N ASN A 16 0.75 3.54 -11.65
CA ASN A 16 -0.09 2.52 -12.30
C ASN A 16 0.51 1.11 -12.47
N MET A 17 1.19 0.63 -11.47
CA MET A 17 1.58 -0.77 -11.45
C MET A 17 0.52 -1.57 -10.71
N LEU A 18 -0.23 -2.37 -11.42
CA LEU A 18 -1.05 -3.41 -10.77
C LEU A 18 -0.11 -4.26 -9.91
N PRO A 19 -0.42 -4.48 -8.62
CA PRO A 19 0.45 -5.24 -7.73
C PRO A 19 0.24 -6.76 -7.91
N PRO A 20 0.88 -7.41 -8.92
CA PRO A 20 0.67 -8.84 -9.17
C PRO A 20 1.11 -9.69 -7.99
N ALA A 21 2.13 -9.25 -7.27
CA ALA A 21 2.60 -9.94 -6.07
C ALA A 21 1.52 -9.97 -4.98
N ILE A 22 0.86 -8.84 -4.71
CA ILE A 22 -0.24 -8.77 -3.72
C ILE A 22 -1.43 -9.62 -4.16
N ALA A 23 -1.78 -9.58 -5.45
CA ALA A 23 -2.86 -10.40 -5.96
C ALA A 23 -2.58 -11.90 -5.76
N LEU A 24 -1.36 -12.35 -6.10
CA LEU A 24 -0.94 -13.73 -5.94
C LEU A 24 -0.90 -14.14 -4.45
N LEU A 25 -0.25 -13.35 -3.60
CA LEU A 25 -0.17 -13.62 -2.16
C LEU A 25 -1.56 -13.65 -1.53
N SER A 26 -2.43 -12.71 -1.90
CA SER A 26 -3.81 -12.69 -1.41
C SER A 26 -4.57 -13.96 -1.80
N ALA A 27 -4.40 -14.43 -3.04
CA ALA A 27 -5.02 -15.65 -3.51
C ALA A 27 -4.54 -16.88 -2.73
N VAL A 28 -3.22 -17.00 -2.50
CA VAL A 28 -2.62 -18.09 -1.73
C VAL A 28 -3.11 -18.07 -0.29
N VAL A 29 -3.04 -16.92 0.37
CA VAL A 29 -3.46 -16.75 1.78
C VAL A 29 -4.96 -17.08 1.95
N LYS A 30 -5.80 -16.62 1.03
CA LYS A 30 -7.25 -16.94 1.03
C LYS A 30 -7.50 -18.43 0.80
N LYS A 31 -6.73 -19.08 -0.09
CA LYS A 31 -6.84 -20.52 -0.35
C LYS A 31 -6.59 -21.37 0.89
N GLU A 32 -5.66 -20.92 1.75
CA GLU A 32 -5.36 -21.55 3.04
C GLU A 32 -6.39 -21.24 4.16
N GLY A 33 -7.49 -20.57 3.82
CA GLY A 33 -8.60 -20.28 4.75
C GLY A 33 -8.40 -19.05 5.61
N HIS A 34 -7.50 -18.14 5.24
CA HIS A 34 -7.25 -16.88 5.93
C HIS A 34 -8.06 -15.73 5.32
N ARG A 35 -8.25 -14.66 6.11
CA ARG A 35 -8.89 -13.43 5.63
C ARG A 35 -7.84 -12.43 5.19
N VAL A 36 -8.09 -11.74 4.08
CA VAL A 36 -7.18 -10.75 3.52
C VAL A 36 -7.93 -9.47 3.24
N GLU A 37 -7.35 -8.35 3.68
CA GLU A 37 -7.70 -7.01 3.23
C GLU A 37 -6.47 -6.32 2.64
N LEU A 38 -6.72 -5.30 1.83
CA LEU A 38 -5.71 -4.47 1.18
C LEU A 38 -5.94 -3.01 1.56
N PHE A 39 -4.87 -2.33 1.97
CA PHE A 39 -4.80 -0.89 2.03
C PHE A 39 -3.95 -0.39 0.86
N ASP A 40 -4.58 0.31 -0.07
CA ASP A 40 -3.98 0.79 -1.31
C ASP A 40 -4.15 2.32 -1.40
N THR A 41 -3.04 3.02 -1.54
CA THR A 41 -3.04 4.49 -1.58
C THR A 41 -3.13 5.08 -2.99
N THR A 42 -3.23 4.24 -4.02
CA THR A 42 -3.26 4.67 -5.43
C THR A 42 -4.34 5.72 -5.74
N TYR A 43 -5.47 5.64 -5.07
CA TYR A 43 -6.65 6.47 -5.37
C TYR A 43 -6.87 7.63 -4.40
N TYR A 44 -5.87 8.02 -3.62
CA TYR A 44 -5.90 9.25 -2.84
C TYR A 44 -5.35 10.42 -3.65
N HIS A 45 -5.83 11.64 -3.38
CA HIS A 45 -5.36 12.82 -4.09
C HIS A 45 -3.85 13.08 -3.88
N GLU A 46 -3.16 13.50 -4.93
CA GLU A 46 -1.70 13.73 -4.93
C GLU A 46 -1.26 14.86 -4.01
N ASP A 47 -2.11 15.85 -3.74
CA ASP A 47 -1.82 16.94 -2.79
C ASP A 47 -1.36 16.44 -1.43
N ALA A 48 -1.69 15.19 -1.10
CA ALA A 48 -1.22 14.52 0.11
C ALA A 48 0.26 14.08 0.04
N PHE A 49 0.85 13.98 -1.17
CA PHE A 49 2.15 13.32 -1.38
C PHE A 49 3.18 14.17 -2.15
N GLY A 50 2.76 15.28 -2.77
CA GLY A 50 3.67 16.28 -3.34
C GLY A 50 4.40 15.88 -4.63
N SER A 51 3.88 14.95 -5.43
CA SER A 51 4.55 14.54 -6.69
C SER A 51 3.77 14.91 -7.95
N ASP A 52 4.41 15.65 -8.85
CA ASP A 52 3.94 15.98 -10.20
C ASP A 52 4.37 14.91 -11.21
N SER A 53 4.04 13.64 -10.94
CA SER A 53 4.53 12.54 -11.77
C SER A 53 3.79 12.38 -13.10
N ASP A 54 2.53 12.76 -13.18
CA ASP A 54 1.71 12.55 -14.39
C ASP A 54 1.98 13.56 -15.49
N GLY A 55 2.15 14.82 -15.17
CA GLY A 55 2.51 15.85 -16.17
C GLY A 55 3.81 15.50 -16.89
N ALA A 56 4.83 15.09 -16.15
CA ALA A 56 6.12 14.71 -16.72
C ALA A 56 6.05 13.43 -17.57
N LYS A 57 5.20 12.47 -17.24
CA LYS A 57 5.01 11.24 -18.04
C LYS A 57 4.26 11.50 -19.33
N VAL A 58 3.19 12.28 -19.29
CA VAL A 58 2.43 12.68 -20.48
C VAL A 58 3.34 13.42 -21.46
N GLU A 59 4.15 14.36 -20.95
CA GLU A 59 5.01 15.20 -21.76
C GLU A 59 6.22 14.44 -22.35
N ARG A 60 6.84 13.54 -21.58
CA ARG A 60 8.05 12.82 -21.98
C ARG A 60 7.78 11.53 -22.74
N LEU A 61 6.71 10.82 -22.43
CA LEU A 61 6.43 9.50 -22.95
C LEU A 61 5.32 9.50 -24.01
N ASN A 62 4.72 10.66 -24.29
CA ASN A 62 3.57 10.79 -25.20
C ASN A 62 2.46 9.78 -24.88
N VAL A 63 2.27 9.47 -23.60
CA VAL A 63 1.22 8.58 -23.13
C VAL A 63 -0.07 9.36 -23.11
N MET A 64 -1.09 8.86 -23.80
CA MET A 64 -2.43 9.43 -23.68
C MET A 64 -3.00 9.08 -22.30
N PRO A 65 -3.41 10.07 -21.50
CA PRO A 65 -4.08 9.81 -20.23
C PRO A 65 -5.30 8.94 -20.46
N PHE A 66 -5.49 7.95 -19.61
CA PHE A 66 -6.68 7.12 -19.67
C PHE A 66 -7.88 7.97 -19.23
N ASP A 67 -8.78 8.26 -20.16
CA ASP A 67 -9.91 9.21 -19.97
C ASP A 67 -11.05 8.59 -19.12
N ASN A 68 -10.70 7.68 -18.21
CA ASN A 68 -11.63 7.19 -17.22
C ASN A 68 -11.58 8.11 -16.00
N LYS A 69 -12.72 8.71 -15.70
CA LYS A 69 -12.96 9.41 -14.44
C LYS A 69 -12.93 8.37 -13.30
N LEU A 70 -11.72 8.03 -12.86
CA LEU A 70 -11.56 7.26 -11.63
C LEU A 70 -11.99 8.16 -10.48
N GLU A 71 -12.89 7.67 -9.66
CA GLU A 71 -13.28 8.36 -8.44
C GLU A 71 -12.12 8.30 -7.44
N MET A 72 -11.49 9.44 -7.22
CA MET A 72 -10.48 9.58 -6.18
C MET A 72 -11.16 9.62 -4.82
N LYS A 73 -10.47 9.14 -3.79
CA LYS A 73 -10.95 9.21 -2.41
C LYS A 73 -10.79 10.62 -1.86
N GLU A 74 -11.88 11.16 -1.32
CA GLU A 74 -11.92 12.47 -0.66
C GLU A 74 -11.44 12.42 0.80
N THR A 75 -11.18 11.22 1.32
CA THR A 75 -10.77 10.98 2.71
C THR A 75 -9.25 11.09 2.89
N ASP A 76 -8.80 11.31 4.12
CA ASP A 76 -7.38 11.25 4.47
C ASP A 76 -6.94 9.79 4.66
N TRP A 77 -5.93 9.38 3.93
CA TRP A 77 -5.38 8.02 4.02
C TRP A 77 -4.90 7.67 5.43
N ARG A 78 -4.44 8.65 6.22
CA ARG A 78 -4.00 8.45 7.60
C ARG A 78 -5.15 8.01 8.50
N GLU A 79 -6.29 8.66 8.35
CA GLU A 79 -7.50 8.29 9.11
C GLU A 79 -8.08 6.96 8.62
N ASP A 80 -8.03 6.71 7.31
CA ASP A 80 -8.54 5.48 6.72
C ASP A 80 -7.74 4.26 7.17
N ILE A 81 -6.40 4.31 7.21
CA ILE A 81 -5.58 3.19 7.70
C ILE A 81 -5.84 2.92 9.18
N LYS A 82 -5.95 3.95 10.01
CA LYS A 82 -6.30 3.81 11.44
C LYS A 82 -7.68 3.16 11.62
N ALA A 83 -8.65 3.56 10.82
CA ALA A 83 -9.98 2.98 10.85
C ALA A 83 -9.95 1.51 10.40
N GLN A 84 -9.20 1.20 9.34
CA GLN A 84 -9.11 -0.15 8.80
C GLN A 84 -8.44 -1.12 9.79
N VAL A 85 -7.32 -0.76 10.40
CA VAL A 85 -6.68 -1.65 11.39
C VAL A 85 -7.55 -1.89 12.63
N LYS A 86 -8.33 -0.89 13.06
CA LYS A 86 -9.28 -1.03 14.17
C LYS A 86 -10.45 -1.95 13.82
N SER A 87 -10.99 -1.86 12.60
CA SER A 87 -12.13 -2.67 12.16
C SER A 87 -11.73 -4.09 11.77
N PHE A 88 -10.64 -4.23 11.01
CA PHE A 88 -10.18 -5.53 10.52
C PHE A 88 -9.43 -6.32 11.59
N GLN A 89 -8.70 -5.63 12.49
CA GLN A 89 -7.89 -6.22 13.55
C GLN A 89 -6.89 -7.25 13.00
N PRO A 90 -5.93 -6.86 12.18
CA PRO A 90 -5.02 -7.78 11.52
C PRO A 90 -4.16 -8.55 12.54
N ASP A 91 -3.89 -9.82 12.23
CA ASP A 91 -2.95 -10.68 12.95
C ASP A 91 -1.55 -10.64 12.34
N LEU A 92 -1.45 -10.14 11.10
CA LEU A 92 -0.22 -9.94 10.32
C LEU A 92 -0.40 -8.74 9.38
N ILE A 93 0.62 -7.91 9.28
CA ILE A 93 0.70 -6.83 8.28
C ILE A 93 1.83 -7.15 7.29
N GLY A 94 1.51 -7.07 5.99
CA GLY A 94 2.48 -7.22 4.91
C GLY A 94 2.61 -5.92 4.13
N LEU A 95 3.79 -5.29 4.13
CA LEU A 95 4.09 -4.14 3.30
C LEU A 95 4.79 -4.60 2.03
N SER A 96 4.25 -4.25 0.85
CA SER A 96 4.89 -4.51 -0.43
C SER A 96 5.22 -3.20 -1.13
N THR A 97 6.49 -2.92 -1.36
CA THR A 97 6.94 -1.62 -1.83
C THR A 97 8.11 -1.71 -2.81
N THR A 98 8.24 -0.68 -3.64
CA THR A 98 9.42 -0.33 -4.43
C THR A 98 10.24 0.73 -3.70
N GLU A 99 11.42 1.07 -4.22
CA GLU A 99 12.26 2.13 -3.66
C GLU A 99 11.53 3.47 -3.63
N ASP A 100 10.89 3.85 -4.74
CA ASP A 100 10.17 5.13 -4.87
C ASP A 100 8.99 5.28 -3.87
N MET A 101 8.45 4.16 -3.40
CA MET A 101 7.30 4.11 -2.50
C MET A 101 7.69 3.76 -1.06
N TRP A 102 8.99 3.61 -0.79
CA TRP A 102 9.47 3.18 0.52
C TRP A 102 9.10 4.17 1.63
N GLU A 103 9.39 5.46 1.42
CA GLU A 103 9.09 6.51 2.40
C GLU A 103 7.59 6.58 2.72
N LEU A 104 6.72 6.45 1.69
CA LEU A 104 5.28 6.39 1.91
C LEU A 104 4.88 5.14 2.70
N GLY A 105 5.50 3.99 2.39
CA GLY A 105 5.27 2.75 3.12
C GLY A 105 5.61 2.87 4.61
N VAL A 106 6.76 3.49 4.91
CA VAL A 106 7.19 3.77 6.29
C VAL A 106 6.21 4.72 6.98
N ALA A 107 5.82 5.83 6.31
CA ALA A 107 4.87 6.79 6.88
C ALA A 107 3.51 6.14 7.20
N ILE A 108 3.04 5.19 6.38
CA ILE A 108 1.81 4.45 6.67
C ILE A 108 1.96 3.58 7.92
N LEU A 109 3.11 2.91 8.09
CA LEU A 109 3.36 2.10 9.28
C LEU A 109 3.49 2.97 10.54
N GLU A 110 4.13 4.14 10.44
CA GLU A 110 4.25 5.10 11.56
C GLU A 110 2.89 5.58 12.06
N GLU A 111 1.92 5.83 11.15
CA GLU A 111 0.56 6.23 11.54
C GLU A 111 -0.18 5.18 12.39
N ILE A 112 0.20 3.94 12.30
CA ILE A 112 -0.41 2.83 13.05
C ILE A 112 0.57 2.15 14.01
N GLU A 113 1.75 2.73 14.26
CA GLU A 113 2.80 2.15 15.10
C GLU A 113 2.29 1.79 16.49
N ASP A 114 1.59 2.71 17.15
CA ASP A 114 0.99 2.47 18.46
C ASP A 114 0.05 1.26 18.48
N TYR A 115 -0.71 1.07 17.40
CA TYR A 115 -1.61 -0.07 17.25
C TYR A 115 -0.82 -1.38 17.08
N ILE A 116 0.21 -1.36 16.24
CA ILE A 116 1.12 -2.50 15.99
C ILE A 116 1.79 -2.94 17.29
N LEU A 117 2.44 -2.01 17.99
CA LEU A 117 3.18 -2.30 19.22
C LEU A 117 2.27 -2.79 20.34
N ARG A 118 1.13 -2.15 20.56
CA ARG A 118 0.17 -2.51 21.61
C ARG A 118 -0.42 -3.91 21.40
N ASN A 119 -0.69 -4.27 20.16
CA ASN A 119 -1.28 -5.57 19.83
C ASN A 119 -0.23 -6.60 19.41
N ARG A 120 1.07 -6.25 19.40
CA ARG A 120 2.20 -7.12 19.03
C ARG A 120 2.00 -7.76 17.66
N ILE A 121 1.58 -6.96 16.68
CA ILE A 121 1.32 -7.44 15.32
C ILE A 121 2.66 -7.57 14.59
N PRO A 122 3.02 -8.75 14.06
CA PRO A 122 4.19 -8.88 13.20
C PRO A 122 3.98 -8.10 11.90
N VAL A 123 5.05 -7.41 11.47
CA VAL A 123 5.10 -6.71 10.18
C VAL A 123 6.16 -7.38 9.32
N VAL A 124 5.79 -7.74 8.10
CA VAL A 124 6.69 -8.31 7.09
C VAL A 124 6.78 -7.35 5.93
N THR A 125 7.99 -6.94 5.58
CA THR A 125 8.23 -6.10 4.40
C THR A 125 8.73 -6.95 3.25
N GLY A 126 8.22 -6.67 2.05
CA GLY A 126 8.58 -7.35 0.82
C GLY A 126 8.52 -6.41 -0.38
N GLY A 127 8.74 -6.95 -1.55
CA GLY A 127 8.86 -6.22 -2.80
C GLY A 127 10.32 -6.09 -3.23
N VAL A 128 10.57 -5.34 -4.29
CA VAL A 128 11.88 -5.26 -4.93
C VAL A 128 12.91 -4.61 -3.99
N PHE A 129 12.55 -3.49 -3.39
CA PHE A 129 13.50 -2.70 -2.61
C PHE A 129 14.02 -3.44 -1.35
N PRO A 130 13.18 -3.89 -0.40
CA PRO A 130 13.68 -4.58 0.79
C PRO A 130 14.28 -5.97 0.47
N THR A 131 14.02 -6.52 -0.71
CA THR A 131 14.61 -7.79 -1.14
C THR A 131 16.03 -7.61 -1.64
N PHE A 132 16.33 -6.54 -2.38
CA PHE A 132 17.64 -6.31 -3.00
C PHE A 132 18.54 -5.35 -2.21
N ALA A 133 17.99 -4.56 -1.31
CA ALA A 133 18.71 -3.61 -0.49
C ALA A 133 18.28 -3.66 1.01
N PRO A 134 18.31 -4.84 1.64
CA PRO A 134 17.80 -5.01 3.01
C PRO A 134 18.58 -4.20 4.06
N GLU A 135 19.83 -3.79 3.76
CA GLU A 135 20.62 -2.96 4.66
C GLU A 135 20.21 -1.48 4.64
N ILE A 136 19.41 -1.07 3.66
CA ILE A 136 18.95 0.31 3.47
C ILE A 136 17.49 0.45 3.88
N ALA A 137 16.72 -0.63 3.71
CA ALA A 137 15.30 -0.75 4.09
C ALA A 137 15.11 -1.08 5.63
#